data_7966848635a2ebf09fdeebbcc3f5fa76
#
_entry.id   7966848635a2ebf09fdeebbcc3f5fa76
#
_cell.length_a   1.000
_cell.length_b   1.000
_cell.length_c   1.000
_cell.angle_alpha   90.00
_cell.angle_beta   90.00
_cell.angle_gamma   90.00
#
_symmetry.space_group_name_H-M   'P 1'
#
loop_
_entity.id
_entity.type
_entity.pdbx_description
1 polymer ?
#
loop_
_entity_poly.entity_id
_entity_poly.type
_entity_poly.pdbx_seq_one_letter_code
_entity_poly.pdbx_strand_id
1 'polypeptide(L)'
;MSIRVLTYNVRYAALDGGDDAWAERRDGVASVLRFHDPDVVCLQEVWEDQLSDLQGRLPGYAWVCADTSSGEHTPIGYRTDRFAVTDSDAFSLSETPADLNAMDWETTVPRVTTTARLAGDGHAELLVANAHLDHDSEPARRRGAELLADRFGDRAGDTVLAADLNSGPADPPYRTLTGDGGFRAARSLADHPHGPRTTFNDFEAPQPGERLDYVLVDGAAVGVDRFGVLAELDDRCRYPSDHFPVRADLTLRE
;
A
#
# COMPACT_ATOMS: atom_id res chain seq x y z
N MET A 1 -3.46 -9.77 18.86
CA MET A 1 -2.10 -9.33 18.44
C MET A 1 -2.15 -7.91 17.90
N SER A 2 -1.16 -7.05 18.23
CA SER A 2 -1.07 -5.72 17.59
C SER A 2 -0.07 -5.76 16.44
N ILE A 3 -0.47 -5.20 15.28
CA ILE A 3 0.33 -5.17 14.04
C ILE A 3 0.33 -3.74 13.51
N ARG A 4 1.50 -3.20 13.22
CA ARG A 4 1.67 -1.91 12.54
C ARG A 4 1.78 -2.13 11.04
N VAL A 5 0.81 -1.64 10.28
CA VAL A 5 0.81 -1.65 8.82
C VAL A 5 1.07 -0.24 8.30
N LEU A 6 1.95 -0.12 7.32
CA LEU A 6 2.23 1.13 6.65
C LEU A 6 2.11 0.94 5.14
N THR A 7 1.34 1.79 4.47
CA THR A 7 1.32 1.90 3.01
C THR A 7 1.97 3.20 2.57
N TYR A 8 2.76 3.15 1.50
CA TYR A 8 3.50 4.29 1.02
C TYR A 8 3.79 4.20 -0.48
N ASN A 9 3.19 5.09 -1.26
CA ASN A 9 3.63 5.34 -2.62
C ASN A 9 4.98 6.10 -2.56
N VAL A 10 6.07 5.49 -3.06
CA VAL A 10 7.43 6.04 -2.94
C VAL A 10 7.87 6.81 -4.18
N ARG A 11 6.98 7.04 -5.11
CA ARG A 11 7.20 7.70 -6.39
C ARG A 11 8.23 6.99 -7.26
N TYR A 12 7.83 6.67 -8.46
CA TYR A 12 8.61 5.97 -9.46
C TYR A 12 9.90 6.69 -9.83
N ALA A 13 11.04 6.00 -9.74
CA ALA A 13 12.37 6.61 -9.83
C ALA A 13 12.69 7.28 -11.16
N ALA A 14 12.07 6.82 -12.27
CA ALA A 14 12.41 7.33 -13.59
C ALA A 14 11.68 8.63 -13.96
N LEU A 15 10.72 9.08 -13.15
CA LEU A 15 9.92 10.26 -13.47
C LEU A 15 10.58 11.57 -13.05
N ASP A 16 11.45 11.54 -12.03
CA ASP A 16 11.92 12.75 -11.39
C ASP A 16 13.44 12.88 -11.47
N GLY A 17 13.91 14.11 -11.47
CA GLY A 17 15.32 14.48 -11.49
C GLY A 17 15.64 15.57 -10.48
N GLY A 18 16.91 15.97 -10.42
CA GLY A 18 17.33 17.02 -9.49
C GLY A 18 17.13 16.58 -8.03
N ASP A 19 16.54 17.46 -7.24
CA ASP A 19 16.30 17.24 -5.81
C ASP A 19 15.26 16.15 -5.52
N ASP A 20 14.36 15.86 -6.46
CA ASP A 20 13.34 14.84 -6.32
C ASP A 20 13.76 13.48 -6.91
N ALA A 21 14.97 13.38 -7.45
CA ALA A 21 15.52 12.11 -7.92
C ALA A 21 15.56 11.06 -6.80
N TRP A 22 15.30 9.80 -7.13
CA TRP A 22 15.32 8.70 -6.16
C TRP A 22 16.60 8.66 -5.31
N ALA A 23 17.77 8.87 -5.94
CA ALA A 23 19.06 8.89 -5.26
C ALA A 23 19.13 9.91 -4.12
N GLU A 24 18.34 11.00 -4.21
CA GLU A 24 18.25 12.06 -3.22
C GLU A 24 17.20 11.79 -2.14
N ARG A 25 16.20 10.95 -2.43
CA ARG A 25 15.03 10.68 -1.56
C ARG A 25 15.11 9.36 -0.79
N ARG A 26 15.84 8.37 -1.30
CA ARG A 26 15.87 7.00 -0.78
C ARG A 26 16.23 6.88 0.71
N ASP A 27 17.13 7.74 1.20
CA ASP A 27 17.50 7.74 2.62
C ASP A 27 16.39 8.35 3.49
N GLY A 28 15.67 9.35 2.99
CA GLY A 28 14.48 9.91 3.62
C GLY A 28 13.35 8.89 3.71
N VAL A 29 13.03 8.19 2.60
CA VAL A 29 12.05 7.09 2.60
C VAL A 29 12.43 6.01 3.61
N ALA A 30 13.68 5.55 3.59
CA ALA A 30 14.16 4.53 4.53
C ALA A 30 14.14 5.04 5.99
N SER A 31 14.39 6.34 6.22
CA SER A 31 14.32 6.95 7.55
C SER A 31 12.90 6.91 8.13
N VAL A 32 11.91 7.26 7.34
CA VAL A 32 10.49 7.16 7.72
C VAL A 32 10.15 5.71 8.12
N LEU A 33 10.52 4.74 7.30
CA LEU A 33 10.25 3.33 7.57
C LEU A 33 10.96 2.83 8.85
N ARG A 34 12.22 3.22 9.07
CA ARG A 34 12.96 2.87 10.30
C ARG A 34 12.37 3.52 11.55
N PHE A 35 11.98 4.79 11.46
CA PHE A 35 11.45 5.51 12.62
C PHE A 35 10.09 4.98 13.07
N HIS A 36 9.20 4.72 12.11
CA HIS A 36 7.86 4.20 12.41
C HIS A 36 7.86 2.70 12.70
N ASP A 37 8.91 1.99 12.32
CA ASP A 37 9.15 0.56 12.58
C ASP A 37 7.88 -0.29 12.35
N PRO A 38 7.28 -0.24 11.14
CA PRO A 38 6.08 -1.01 10.84
C PRO A 38 6.40 -2.51 10.80
N ASP A 39 5.42 -3.32 11.16
CA ASP A 39 5.52 -4.76 11.09
C ASP A 39 5.35 -5.27 9.66
N VAL A 40 4.51 -4.56 8.90
CA VAL A 40 4.22 -4.79 7.47
C VAL A 40 4.28 -3.46 6.72
N VAL A 41 4.97 -3.46 5.59
CA VAL A 41 5.14 -2.32 4.68
C VAL A 41 4.59 -2.69 3.31
N CYS A 42 3.68 -1.90 2.77
CA CYS A 42 3.16 -2.02 1.42
C CYS A 42 3.60 -0.79 0.62
N LEU A 43 4.44 -0.98 -0.39
CA LEU A 43 4.94 0.13 -1.19
C LEU A 43 4.31 0.10 -2.59
N GLN A 44 4.10 1.29 -3.17
CA GLN A 44 3.64 1.46 -4.54
C GLN A 44 4.66 2.28 -5.33
N GLU A 45 4.60 2.21 -6.65
CA GLU A 45 5.53 2.84 -7.58
C GLU A 45 6.99 2.41 -7.39
N VAL A 46 7.21 1.19 -6.95
CA VAL A 46 8.58 0.68 -6.73
C VAL A 46 9.14 0.09 -8.01
N TRP A 47 10.36 0.50 -8.36
CA TRP A 47 11.16 -0.11 -9.40
C TRP A 47 12.23 -1.03 -8.79
N GLU A 48 12.83 -1.93 -9.61
CA GLU A 48 13.83 -2.90 -9.11
C GLU A 48 14.95 -2.26 -8.32
N ASP A 49 15.53 -1.16 -8.83
CA ASP A 49 16.62 -0.46 -8.16
C ASP A 49 16.16 0.16 -6.84
N GLN A 50 14.92 0.65 -6.77
CA GLN A 50 14.35 1.20 -5.53
C GLN A 50 14.15 0.10 -4.49
N LEU A 51 13.65 -1.06 -4.89
CA LEU A 51 13.50 -2.20 -3.99
C LEU A 51 14.85 -2.66 -3.45
N SER A 52 15.86 -2.80 -4.31
CA SER A 52 17.22 -3.19 -3.92
C SER A 52 17.84 -2.19 -2.95
N ASP A 53 17.67 -0.90 -3.19
CA ASP A 53 18.12 0.17 -2.29
C ASP A 53 17.47 0.08 -0.91
N LEU A 54 16.16 -0.17 -0.86
CA LEU A 54 15.40 -0.30 0.40
C LEU A 54 15.76 -1.59 1.14
N GLN A 55 15.96 -2.71 0.44
CA GLN A 55 16.45 -3.96 1.04
C GLN A 55 17.78 -3.77 1.76
N GLY A 56 18.72 -3.07 1.13
CA GLY A 56 20.01 -2.76 1.74
C GLY A 56 19.92 -1.85 2.98
N ARG A 57 18.89 -1.00 3.06
CA ARG A 57 18.67 -0.05 4.15
C ARG A 57 17.80 -0.58 5.29
N LEU A 58 17.06 -1.65 5.03
CA LEU A 58 16.08 -2.26 5.95
C LEU A 58 16.37 -3.75 6.15
N PRO A 59 17.53 -4.12 6.71
CA PRO A 59 17.98 -5.52 6.80
C PRO A 59 17.09 -6.40 7.71
N GLY A 60 16.22 -5.82 8.53
CA GLY A 60 15.25 -6.55 9.37
C GLY A 60 14.00 -6.99 8.62
N TYR A 61 13.87 -6.62 7.33
CA TYR A 61 12.71 -6.95 6.50
C TYR A 61 13.07 -7.96 5.43
N ALA A 62 12.16 -8.91 5.20
CA ALA A 62 12.08 -9.66 3.95
C ALA A 62 10.95 -9.11 3.09
N TRP A 63 10.99 -9.40 1.78
CA TRP A 63 10.11 -8.78 0.81
C TRP A 63 9.48 -9.83 -0.10
N VAL A 64 8.19 -9.70 -0.31
CA VAL A 64 7.45 -10.37 -1.37
C VAL A 64 7.19 -9.35 -2.47
N CYS A 65 7.58 -9.69 -3.70
CA CYS A 65 7.39 -8.83 -4.86
C CYS A 65 7.04 -9.71 -6.05
N ALA A 66 6.13 -9.24 -6.91
CA ALA A 66 5.84 -9.90 -8.17
C ALA A 66 7.05 -9.81 -9.10
N ASP A 67 7.35 -10.91 -9.80
CA ASP A 67 8.34 -10.92 -10.88
C ASP A 67 7.67 -10.45 -12.17
N THR A 68 7.69 -9.14 -12.40
CA THR A 68 7.15 -8.52 -13.62
C THR A 68 8.29 -7.99 -14.48
N SER A 69 8.24 -8.24 -15.77
CA SER A 69 9.26 -7.77 -16.72
C SER A 69 9.12 -6.29 -17.09
N SER A 70 8.02 -5.66 -16.73
CA SER A 70 7.71 -4.26 -17.05
C SER A 70 6.72 -3.68 -16.06
N GLY A 71 6.90 -2.43 -15.73
CA GLY A 71 5.96 -1.69 -14.90
C GLY A 71 6.38 -1.53 -13.44
N GLU A 72 5.49 -0.93 -12.70
CA GLU A 72 5.65 -0.66 -11.28
C GLU A 72 5.38 -1.91 -10.46
N HIS A 73 6.18 -2.09 -9.42
CA HIS A 73 5.97 -3.14 -8.46
C HIS A 73 5.20 -2.65 -7.24
N THR A 74 4.48 -3.57 -6.61
CA THR A 74 3.77 -3.37 -5.35
C THR A 74 4.29 -4.33 -4.28
N PRO A 75 5.56 -4.19 -3.83
CA PRO A 75 6.16 -5.11 -2.88
C PRO A 75 5.52 -5.02 -1.50
N ILE A 76 5.55 -6.16 -0.78
CA ILE A 76 5.17 -6.27 0.63
C ILE A 76 6.42 -6.60 1.43
N GLY A 77 6.85 -5.69 2.29
CA GLY A 77 7.90 -5.90 3.27
C GLY A 77 7.31 -6.35 4.61
N TYR A 78 7.96 -7.29 5.29
CA TYR A 78 7.54 -7.75 6.61
C TYR A 78 8.75 -7.98 7.51
N ARG A 79 8.58 -7.76 8.80
CA ARG A 79 9.62 -7.99 9.79
C ARG A 79 9.86 -9.49 9.98
N THR A 80 11.10 -9.93 9.78
CA THR A 80 11.49 -11.35 9.85
C THR A 80 11.55 -11.90 11.26
N ASP A 81 11.64 -11.05 12.28
CA ASP A 81 11.58 -11.43 13.69
C ASP A 81 10.14 -11.59 14.21
N ARG A 82 9.14 -11.24 13.41
CA ARG A 82 7.72 -11.31 13.76
C ARG A 82 6.89 -12.22 12.87
N PHE A 83 7.27 -12.36 11.60
CA PHE A 83 6.46 -13.07 10.62
C PHE A 83 7.29 -13.97 9.73
N ALA A 84 6.64 -15.03 9.26
CA ALA A 84 7.07 -15.85 8.14
C ALA A 84 5.97 -15.84 7.06
N VAL A 85 6.36 -15.84 5.79
CA VAL A 85 5.44 -16.02 4.67
C VAL A 85 5.12 -17.50 4.52
N THR A 86 3.84 -17.85 4.54
CA THR A 86 3.33 -19.21 4.29
C THR A 86 2.85 -19.39 2.87
N ASP A 87 2.39 -18.30 2.23
CA ASP A 87 1.95 -18.28 0.84
C ASP A 87 2.09 -16.87 0.26
N SER A 88 2.33 -16.78 -1.04
CA SER A 88 2.35 -15.52 -1.76
C SER A 88 1.90 -15.69 -3.20
N ASP A 89 1.22 -14.69 -3.74
CA ASP A 89 0.71 -14.68 -5.11
C ASP A 89 0.75 -13.24 -5.66
N ALA A 90 0.64 -13.13 -6.98
CA ALA A 90 0.45 -11.85 -7.65
C ALA A 90 -0.49 -12.02 -8.85
N PHE A 91 -1.24 -10.96 -9.14
CA PHE A 91 -2.15 -10.94 -10.28
C PHE A 91 -2.26 -9.53 -10.86
N SER A 92 -2.53 -9.43 -12.15
CA SER A 92 -2.78 -8.14 -12.78
C SER A 92 -4.22 -7.67 -12.55
N LEU A 93 -4.40 -6.37 -12.48
CA LEU A 93 -5.71 -5.73 -12.48
C LEU A 93 -6.18 -5.57 -13.93
N SER A 94 -6.60 -6.69 -14.54
CA SER A 94 -6.96 -6.82 -15.94
C SER A 94 -8.04 -7.88 -16.16
N GLU A 95 -8.48 -8.07 -17.40
CA GLU A 95 -9.39 -9.17 -17.80
C GLU A 95 -8.71 -10.54 -17.74
N THR A 96 -7.37 -10.56 -17.75
CA THR A 96 -6.54 -11.76 -17.67
C THR A 96 -5.58 -11.71 -16.46
N PRO A 97 -6.08 -11.84 -15.22
CA PRO A 97 -5.27 -11.62 -14.02
C PRO A 97 -4.01 -12.49 -13.88
N ALA A 98 -3.96 -13.63 -14.57
CA ALA A 98 -2.77 -14.50 -14.58
C ALA A 98 -1.62 -13.97 -15.46
N ASP A 99 -1.88 -13.04 -16.36
CA ASP A 99 -0.85 -12.36 -17.16
C ASP A 99 -0.48 -11.04 -16.46
N LEU A 100 0.64 -11.01 -15.76
CA LEU A 100 1.09 -9.83 -14.99
C LEU A 100 1.43 -8.62 -15.87
N ASN A 101 1.55 -8.80 -17.18
CA ASN A 101 1.81 -7.71 -18.12
C ASN A 101 0.55 -7.27 -18.90
N ALA A 102 -0.61 -7.84 -18.57
CA ALA A 102 -1.85 -7.48 -19.25
C ALA A 102 -2.22 -6.02 -18.97
N MET A 103 -2.66 -5.35 -20.02
CA MET A 103 -3.15 -3.97 -20.01
C MET A 103 -4.54 -3.93 -20.65
N ASP A 104 -5.55 -3.77 -19.82
CA ASP A 104 -6.94 -3.68 -20.23
C ASP A 104 -7.55 -2.38 -19.75
N TRP A 105 -8.77 -2.09 -20.16
CA TRP A 105 -9.55 -0.96 -19.67
C TRP A 105 -8.87 0.40 -19.82
N GLU A 106 -8.13 0.57 -20.93
CA GLU A 106 -7.43 1.82 -21.29
C GLU A 106 -6.23 2.16 -20.38
N THR A 107 -5.66 1.19 -19.69
CA THR A 107 -4.41 1.42 -18.94
C THR A 107 -3.23 1.61 -19.89
N THR A 108 -2.27 2.41 -19.47
CA THR A 108 -1.00 2.65 -20.21
C THR A 108 0.19 1.90 -19.60
N VAL A 109 0.02 1.37 -18.40
CA VAL A 109 1.00 0.55 -17.69
C VAL A 109 0.32 -0.63 -17.02
N PRO A 110 0.99 -1.80 -16.91
CA PRO A 110 0.45 -2.92 -16.16
C PRO A 110 0.25 -2.55 -14.68
N ARG A 111 -0.90 -2.92 -14.12
CA ARG A 111 -1.21 -2.74 -12.70
C ARG A 111 -1.28 -4.11 -12.03
N VAL A 112 -0.43 -4.33 -11.05
CA VAL A 112 -0.29 -5.62 -10.36
C VAL A 112 -0.62 -5.47 -8.89
N THR A 113 -1.30 -6.48 -8.35
CA THR A 113 -1.52 -6.64 -6.91
C THR A 113 -0.63 -7.78 -6.42
N THR A 114 0.17 -7.52 -5.40
CA THR A 114 0.94 -8.53 -4.68
C THR A 114 0.19 -8.95 -3.43
N THR A 115 0.21 -10.24 -3.10
CA THR A 115 -0.37 -10.77 -1.87
C THR A 115 0.63 -11.61 -1.09
N ALA A 116 0.50 -11.60 0.24
CA ALA A 116 1.28 -12.44 1.15
C ALA A 116 0.40 -12.91 2.31
N ARG A 117 0.50 -14.21 2.64
CA ARG A 117 -0.01 -14.75 3.91
C ARG A 117 1.12 -14.76 4.92
N LEU A 118 0.90 -14.07 6.02
CA LEU A 118 1.88 -13.88 7.07
C LEU A 118 1.46 -14.66 8.31
N ALA A 119 2.24 -15.65 8.70
CA ALA A 119 2.09 -16.32 9.98
C ALA A 119 3.00 -15.67 11.03
N GLY A 120 2.44 -15.32 12.18
CA GLY A 120 3.16 -14.81 13.36
C GLY A 120 2.96 -15.73 14.56
N ASP A 121 3.76 -15.57 15.60
CA ASP A 121 3.70 -16.42 16.79
C ASP A 121 2.34 -16.36 17.50
N GLY A 122 1.62 -17.49 17.46
CA GLY A 122 0.41 -17.73 18.24
C GLY A 122 -0.90 -17.14 17.68
N HIS A 123 -0.93 -16.71 16.40
CA HIS A 123 -2.11 -16.11 15.79
C HIS A 123 -2.48 -16.76 14.45
N ALA A 124 -3.76 -16.53 14.05
CA ALA A 124 -4.20 -16.86 12.71
C ALA A 124 -3.39 -16.09 11.65
N GLU A 125 -3.30 -16.67 10.47
CA GLU A 125 -2.59 -16.04 9.35
C GLU A 125 -3.27 -14.73 8.96
N LEU A 126 -2.46 -13.69 8.71
CA LEU A 126 -2.89 -12.44 8.14
C LEU A 126 -2.70 -12.47 6.62
N LEU A 127 -3.76 -12.25 5.85
CA LEU A 127 -3.65 -11.98 4.42
C LEU A 127 -3.39 -10.49 4.21
N VAL A 128 -2.28 -10.16 3.57
CA VAL A 128 -1.96 -8.79 3.14
C VAL A 128 -2.02 -8.74 1.63
N ALA A 129 -2.71 -7.75 1.09
CA ALA A 129 -2.72 -7.41 -0.33
C ALA A 129 -2.22 -5.97 -0.49
N ASN A 130 -1.37 -5.74 -1.50
CA ASN A 130 -0.85 -4.43 -1.87
C ASN A 130 -1.21 -4.14 -3.32
N ALA A 131 -1.93 -3.05 -3.57
CA ALA A 131 -2.43 -2.68 -4.90
C ALA A 131 -2.15 -1.21 -5.23
N HIS A 132 -2.06 -0.91 -6.53
CA HIS A 132 -2.01 0.45 -7.05
C HIS A 132 -2.96 0.54 -8.24
N LEU A 133 -4.08 1.25 -8.10
CA LEU A 133 -5.04 1.45 -9.18
C LEU A 133 -4.51 2.47 -10.18
N ASP A 134 -5.03 2.43 -11.40
CA ASP A 134 -4.55 3.27 -12.49
C ASP A 134 -4.79 4.77 -12.22
N HIS A 135 -3.80 5.61 -12.51
CA HIS A 135 -3.87 7.05 -12.26
C HIS A 135 -4.67 7.81 -13.33
N ASP A 136 -4.70 7.33 -14.58
CA ASP A 136 -5.35 8.00 -15.70
C ASP A 136 -6.75 7.43 -16.00
N SER A 137 -6.86 6.10 -16.11
CA SER A 137 -8.07 5.44 -16.57
C SER A 137 -9.10 5.24 -15.45
N GLU A 138 -10.20 5.97 -15.49
CA GLU A 138 -11.33 5.75 -14.58
C GLU A 138 -11.98 4.36 -14.76
N PRO A 139 -12.20 3.86 -16.00
CA PRO A 139 -12.65 2.48 -16.20
C PRO A 139 -11.75 1.44 -15.54
N ALA A 140 -10.42 1.59 -15.65
CA ALA A 140 -9.47 0.67 -15.03
C ALA A 140 -9.54 0.73 -13.49
N ARG A 141 -9.63 1.93 -12.90
CA ARG A 141 -9.80 2.08 -11.45
C ARG A 141 -11.06 1.35 -10.96
N ARG A 142 -12.18 1.55 -11.64
CA ARG A 142 -13.44 0.91 -11.27
C ARG A 142 -13.37 -0.61 -11.38
N ARG A 143 -12.92 -1.12 -12.53
CA ARG A 143 -12.80 -2.56 -12.78
C ARG A 143 -11.77 -3.22 -11.87
N GLY A 144 -10.64 -2.55 -11.62
CA GLY A 144 -9.65 -3.01 -10.66
C GLY A 144 -10.21 -3.14 -9.24
N ALA A 145 -11.00 -2.16 -8.80
CA ALA A 145 -11.67 -2.22 -7.50
C ALA A 145 -12.72 -3.34 -7.43
N GLU A 146 -13.51 -3.56 -8.49
CA GLU A 146 -14.44 -4.69 -8.60
C GLU A 146 -13.70 -6.03 -8.47
N LEU A 147 -12.59 -6.19 -9.20
CA LEU A 147 -11.75 -7.40 -9.13
C LEU A 147 -11.16 -7.63 -7.72
N LEU A 148 -10.70 -6.58 -7.05
CA LEU A 148 -10.20 -6.67 -5.68
C LEU A 148 -11.34 -7.04 -4.70
N ALA A 149 -12.52 -6.45 -4.85
CA ALA A 149 -13.69 -6.77 -4.03
C ALA A 149 -14.11 -8.23 -4.22
N ASP A 150 -14.22 -8.71 -5.44
CA ASP A 150 -14.56 -10.11 -5.74
C ASP A 150 -13.53 -11.10 -5.19
N ARG A 151 -12.25 -10.70 -5.20
CA ARG A 151 -11.17 -11.57 -4.78
C ARG A 151 -11.01 -11.67 -3.27
N PHE A 152 -11.34 -10.61 -2.54
CA PHE A 152 -11.10 -10.51 -1.09
C PHE A 152 -12.36 -10.32 -0.24
N GLY A 153 -13.49 -9.88 -0.82
CA GLY A 153 -14.67 -9.42 -0.07
C GLY A 153 -15.41 -10.50 0.74
N ASP A 154 -15.37 -11.76 0.32
CA ASP A 154 -16.07 -12.87 0.99
C ASP A 154 -15.11 -13.83 1.72
N ARG A 155 -13.88 -13.42 1.98
CA ARG A 155 -12.93 -14.29 2.65
C ARG A 155 -13.08 -14.23 4.16
N ALA A 156 -13.33 -15.38 4.76
CA ALA A 156 -13.23 -15.53 6.21
C ALA A 156 -11.76 -15.44 6.62
N GLY A 157 -11.42 -14.52 7.50
CA GLY A 157 -10.09 -14.36 8.06
C GLY A 157 -9.60 -12.92 8.05
N ASP A 158 -8.52 -12.68 8.76
CA ASP A 158 -7.93 -11.36 8.88
C ASP A 158 -7.29 -10.93 7.56
N THR A 159 -7.86 -9.91 6.92
CA THR A 159 -7.38 -9.38 5.65
C THR A 159 -7.10 -7.89 5.75
N VAL A 160 -5.94 -7.48 5.23
CA VAL A 160 -5.54 -6.10 5.06
C VAL A 160 -5.29 -5.85 3.57
N LEU A 161 -5.99 -4.89 2.99
CA LEU A 161 -5.71 -4.34 1.67
C LEU A 161 -5.11 -2.93 1.86
N ALA A 162 -3.82 -2.81 1.56
CA ALA A 162 -3.12 -1.54 1.47
C ALA A 162 -3.06 -1.12 0.00
N ALA A 163 -3.43 0.11 -0.31
CA ALA A 163 -3.49 0.53 -1.70
C ALA A 163 -3.39 2.05 -1.88
N ASP A 164 -2.75 2.45 -2.97
CA ASP A 164 -3.06 3.70 -3.64
C ASP A 164 -4.22 3.45 -4.61
N LEU A 165 -5.39 4.02 -4.31
CA LEU A 165 -6.59 3.84 -5.13
C LEU A 165 -6.71 4.90 -6.24
N ASN A 166 -5.85 5.90 -6.27
CA ASN A 166 -5.98 7.08 -7.14
C ASN A 166 -7.42 7.63 -7.16
N SER A 167 -8.12 7.51 -6.05
CA SER A 167 -9.55 7.82 -5.90
C SER A 167 -9.88 8.24 -4.49
N GLY A 168 -10.71 9.26 -4.37
CA GLY A 168 -11.19 9.75 -3.08
C GLY A 168 -12.31 8.90 -2.47
N PRO A 169 -12.72 9.17 -1.22
CA PRO A 169 -13.78 8.43 -0.53
C PRO A 169 -15.18 8.55 -1.18
N ALA A 170 -15.37 9.56 -2.02
CA ALA A 170 -16.62 9.76 -2.75
C ALA A 170 -16.67 8.98 -4.09
N ASP A 171 -15.54 8.46 -4.56
CA ASP A 171 -15.41 7.86 -5.88
C ASP A 171 -15.82 6.38 -5.90
N PRO A 172 -16.22 5.86 -7.07
CA PRO A 172 -16.68 4.49 -7.21
C PRO A 172 -15.69 3.44 -6.70
N PRO A 173 -14.37 3.50 -6.99
CA PRO A 173 -13.42 2.46 -6.52
C PRO A 173 -13.44 2.28 -4.99
N TYR A 174 -13.37 3.36 -4.23
CA TYR A 174 -13.44 3.31 -2.77
C TYR A 174 -14.79 2.75 -2.29
N ARG A 175 -15.91 3.18 -2.91
CA ARG A 175 -17.25 2.72 -2.53
C ARG A 175 -17.45 1.24 -2.81
N THR A 176 -16.94 0.72 -3.93
CA THR A 176 -16.96 -0.70 -4.26
C THR A 176 -16.25 -1.51 -3.18
N LEU A 177 -15.02 -1.14 -2.83
CA LEU A 177 -14.24 -1.86 -1.82
C LEU A 177 -14.87 -1.79 -0.42
N THR A 178 -15.42 -0.63 -0.03
CA THR A 178 -15.99 -0.44 1.31
C THR A 178 -17.47 -0.78 1.42
N GLY A 179 -18.16 -0.98 0.31
CA GLY A 179 -19.55 -1.46 0.23
C GLY A 179 -19.59 -2.96 -0.04
N ASP A 180 -19.64 -3.32 -1.31
CA ASP A 180 -19.77 -4.71 -1.76
C ASP A 180 -18.55 -5.57 -1.42
N GLY A 181 -17.34 -4.96 -1.39
CA GLY A 181 -16.09 -5.61 -0.98
C GLY A 181 -15.96 -5.89 0.52
N GLY A 182 -16.88 -5.42 1.36
CA GLY A 182 -16.91 -5.70 2.79
C GLY A 182 -15.80 -5.04 3.62
N PHE A 183 -14.87 -4.34 3.01
CA PHE A 183 -13.78 -3.67 3.71
C PHE A 183 -14.24 -2.43 4.47
N ARG A 184 -13.49 -2.09 5.52
CA ARG A 184 -13.62 -0.82 6.24
C ARG A 184 -12.28 -0.08 6.23
N ALA A 185 -12.32 1.20 5.95
CA ALA A 185 -11.10 2.02 6.00
C ALA A 185 -10.62 2.16 7.46
N ALA A 186 -9.34 1.89 7.70
CA ALA A 186 -8.74 1.99 9.03
C ALA A 186 -8.96 3.39 9.65
N ARG A 187 -8.95 4.44 8.83
CA ARG A 187 -9.27 5.81 9.30
C ARG A 187 -10.65 5.92 9.93
N SER A 188 -11.66 5.24 9.40
CA SER A 188 -13.04 5.34 9.90
C SER A 188 -13.28 4.51 11.16
N LEU A 189 -12.36 3.60 11.45
CA LEU A 189 -12.38 2.74 12.64
C LEU A 189 -11.58 3.32 13.81
N ALA A 190 -10.62 4.21 13.53
CA ALA A 190 -9.80 4.84 14.56
C ALA A 190 -10.57 5.97 15.25
N ASP A 191 -10.54 5.99 16.59
CA ASP A 191 -11.21 7.03 17.39
C ASP A 191 -10.61 8.41 17.14
N HIS A 192 -9.29 8.49 16.97
CA HIS A 192 -8.55 9.74 16.82
C HIS A 192 -7.56 9.66 15.64
N PRO A 193 -8.05 9.81 14.39
CA PRO A 193 -7.17 9.85 13.23
C PRO A 193 -6.25 11.06 13.26
N HIS A 194 -4.96 10.85 12.97
CA HIS A 194 -3.93 11.88 12.96
C HIS A 194 -3.53 12.28 11.53
N GLY A 195 -2.99 13.49 11.37
CA GLY A 195 -2.42 14.00 10.12
C GLY A 195 -3.42 14.63 9.15
N PRO A 196 -2.97 15.05 7.97
CA PRO A 196 -3.79 15.70 6.97
C PRO A 196 -4.91 14.78 6.42
N ARG A 197 -5.91 15.37 5.77
CA ARG A 197 -6.95 14.57 5.08
C ARG A 197 -6.46 13.99 3.78
N THR A 198 -5.63 14.73 3.04
CA THR A 198 -4.99 14.30 1.81
C THR A 198 -3.77 13.44 2.09
N THR A 199 -3.45 12.56 1.16
CA THR A 199 -2.19 11.79 1.16
C THR A 199 -1.22 12.23 0.07
N PHE A 200 -1.61 13.19 -0.78
CA PHE A 200 -0.78 13.72 -1.86
C PHE A 200 -0.20 15.10 -1.50
N ASN A 201 1.07 15.34 -1.81
CA ASN A 201 1.79 16.58 -1.49
C ASN A 201 2.55 17.20 -2.66
N ASP A 202 2.77 16.44 -3.76
CA ASP A 202 3.48 16.90 -4.95
C ASP A 202 4.88 17.44 -4.67
N PHE A 203 5.58 16.88 -3.69
CA PHE A 203 6.87 17.31 -3.13
C PHE A 203 6.88 18.73 -2.53
N GLU A 204 5.78 19.45 -2.53
CA GLU A 204 5.71 20.87 -2.09
C GLU A 204 4.96 21.02 -0.77
N ALA A 205 3.69 20.64 -0.73
CA ALA A 205 2.81 20.83 0.42
C ALA A 205 1.60 19.89 0.34
N PRO A 206 0.90 19.61 1.47
CA PRO A 206 -0.36 18.88 1.41
C PRO A 206 -1.31 19.50 0.38
N GLN A 207 -1.55 18.79 -0.72
CA GLN A 207 -2.40 19.30 -1.79
C GLN A 207 -3.87 19.29 -1.39
N PRO A 208 -4.66 20.29 -1.81
CA PRO A 208 -6.09 20.27 -1.58
C PRO A 208 -6.71 19.08 -2.32
N GLY A 209 -7.46 18.27 -1.59
CA GLY A 209 -8.09 17.07 -2.16
C GLY A 209 -8.41 16.03 -1.09
N GLU A 210 -8.72 14.85 -1.58
CA GLU A 210 -9.05 13.70 -0.75
C GLU A 210 -7.84 12.75 -0.61
N ARG A 211 -7.97 11.78 0.26
CA ARG A 211 -7.01 10.68 0.38
C ARG A 211 -7.02 9.83 -0.88
N LEU A 212 -5.85 9.40 -1.31
CA LEU A 212 -5.66 8.44 -2.39
C LEU A 212 -5.17 7.10 -1.84
N ASP A 213 -4.43 7.14 -0.71
CA ASP A 213 -3.80 5.98 -0.08
C ASP A 213 -4.61 5.48 1.12
N TYR A 214 -4.78 4.17 1.20
CA TYR A 214 -5.65 3.54 2.18
C TYR A 214 -5.03 2.29 2.79
N VAL A 215 -5.32 2.08 4.07
CA VAL A 215 -5.32 0.79 4.73
C VAL A 215 -6.78 0.41 4.93
N LEU A 216 -7.23 -0.61 4.21
CA LEU A 216 -8.57 -1.19 4.31
C LEU A 216 -8.45 -2.52 5.05
N VAL A 217 -9.40 -2.83 5.93
CA VAL A 217 -9.37 -4.03 6.77
C VAL A 217 -10.71 -4.73 6.74
N ASP A 218 -10.71 -6.05 6.93
CA ASP A 218 -11.94 -6.77 7.23
C ASP A 218 -12.44 -6.31 8.59
N GLY A 219 -13.60 -5.66 8.57
CA GLY A 219 -14.16 -4.98 9.75
C GLY A 219 -14.67 -5.89 10.85
N ALA A 220 -14.84 -7.19 10.60
CA ALA A 220 -15.30 -8.16 11.59
C ALA A 220 -14.17 -8.68 12.47
N ALA A 221 -13.00 -8.90 11.88
CA ALA A 221 -11.87 -9.55 12.52
C ALA A 221 -10.78 -8.58 13.01
N VAL A 222 -10.73 -7.35 12.47
CA VAL A 222 -9.64 -6.40 12.74
C VAL A 222 -10.15 -5.14 13.47
N GLY A 223 -9.55 -4.80 14.60
CA GLY A 223 -9.67 -3.50 15.26
C GLY A 223 -8.58 -2.54 14.81
N VAL A 224 -8.82 -1.23 14.92
CA VAL A 224 -7.83 -0.18 14.64
C VAL A 224 -7.60 0.66 15.87
N ASP A 225 -6.40 0.57 16.45
CA ASP A 225 -6.03 1.31 17.66
C ASP A 225 -5.55 2.71 17.33
N ARG A 226 -4.80 2.87 16.23
CA ARG A 226 -4.28 4.15 15.75
C ARG A 226 -4.32 4.21 14.23
N PHE A 227 -4.50 5.42 13.73
CA PHE A 227 -4.39 5.74 12.32
C PHE A 227 -3.69 7.09 12.15
N GLY A 228 -2.78 7.20 11.18
CA GLY A 228 -2.12 8.46 10.86
C GLY A 228 -1.70 8.58 9.41
N VAL A 229 -1.83 9.79 8.85
CA VAL A 229 -1.16 10.23 7.63
C VAL A 229 0.09 10.99 8.07
N LEU A 230 1.27 10.53 7.66
CA LEU A 230 2.55 10.94 8.21
C LEU A 230 3.18 12.03 7.32
N ALA A 231 2.82 13.29 7.59
CA ALA A 231 3.33 14.45 6.83
C ALA A 231 4.67 14.91 7.41
N GLU A 232 5.71 14.08 7.24
CA GLU A 232 7.03 14.30 7.80
C GLU A 232 8.04 14.72 6.73
N LEU A 233 8.96 15.60 7.12
CA LEU A 233 10.06 16.05 6.29
C LEU A 233 11.33 15.24 6.60
N ASP A 234 12.20 15.08 5.61
CA ASP A 234 13.54 14.57 5.80
C ASP A 234 14.45 15.61 6.52
N ASP A 235 15.71 15.27 6.75
CA ASP A 235 16.72 16.15 7.39
C ASP A 235 17.10 17.37 6.53
N ARG A 236 16.68 17.40 5.26
CA ARG A 236 16.83 18.52 4.34
C ARG A 236 15.56 19.36 4.20
N CYS A 237 14.58 19.14 5.08
CA CYS A 237 13.28 19.80 5.08
C CYS A 237 12.47 19.58 3.78
N ARG A 238 12.54 18.37 3.19
CA ARG A 238 11.80 17.97 1.99
C ARG A 238 10.94 16.75 2.25
N TYR A 239 9.86 16.59 1.52
CA TYR A 239 9.10 15.35 1.55
C TYR A 239 9.84 14.25 0.78
N PRO A 240 10.02 13.03 1.36
CA PRO A 240 10.74 11.95 0.68
C PRO A 240 9.99 11.34 -0.50
N SER A 241 8.69 11.60 -0.63
CA SER A 241 7.82 11.23 -1.76
C SER A 241 6.74 12.29 -1.96
N ASP A 242 6.14 12.34 -3.15
CA ASP A 242 4.97 13.15 -3.46
C ASP A 242 3.68 12.66 -2.79
N HIS A 243 3.71 11.47 -2.18
CA HIS A 243 2.68 10.97 -1.29
C HIS A 243 3.15 10.97 0.18
N PHE A 244 2.17 10.98 1.11
CA PHE A 244 2.42 10.75 2.53
C PHE A 244 2.18 9.29 2.89
N PRO A 245 3.06 8.67 3.71
CA PRO A 245 2.79 7.35 4.25
C PRO A 245 1.51 7.33 5.08
N VAL A 246 0.76 6.25 4.99
CA VAL A 246 -0.40 5.99 5.85
C VAL A 246 -0.10 4.83 6.77
N ARG A 247 -0.19 5.06 8.07
CA ARG A 247 0.02 4.06 9.11
C ARG A 247 -1.30 3.69 9.81
N ALA A 248 -1.49 2.40 10.04
CA ALA A 248 -2.53 1.88 10.91
C ALA A 248 -1.94 0.87 11.89
N ASP A 249 -2.22 1.07 13.19
CA ASP A 249 -1.94 0.08 14.22
C ASP A 249 -3.21 -0.74 14.42
N LEU A 250 -3.12 -2.04 14.09
CA LEU A 250 -4.23 -2.96 14.04
C LEU A 250 -4.19 -3.92 15.22
N THR A 251 -5.35 -4.31 15.74
CA THR A 251 -5.50 -5.42 16.68
C THR A 251 -6.32 -6.53 16.01
N LEU A 252 -5.69 -7.69 15.79
CA LEU A 252 -6.40 -8.89 15.34
C LEU A 252 -7.18 -9.47 16.52
N ARG A 253 -8.49 -9.69 16.31
CA ARG A 253 -9.38 -10.29 17.29
C ARG A 253 -9.30 -11.83 17.19
N GLU A 254 -9.31 -12.47 18.34
CA GLU A 254 -9.44 -13.92 18.45
C GLU A 254 -10.83 -14.40 18.04
#